data_e92a1893e2d9fe3e207ce289233203a4
#
_entry.id   e92a1893e2d9fe3e207ce289233203a4
#
_cell.length_a   1.000
_cell.length_b   1.000
_cell.length_c   1.000
_cell.angle_alpha   90.00
_cell.angle_beta   90.00
_cell.angle_gamma   90.00
#
_symmetry.space_group_name_H-M   'P 1'
#
loop_
_entity.id
_entity.type
_entity.pdbx_description
1 polymer ?
#
loop_
_entity_poly.entity_id
_entity_poly.type
_entity_poly.pdbx_seq_one_letter_code
_entity_poly.pdbx_strand_id
1 'polypeptide(L)'
;MAFSVIVKSGFDGIEKILDPGKPCNNVNLYEMSCEEREEWGIRSLPRNLGEALEELEKDETVKNALTPHILDYFLNAKRREWEEFQKMVHPWEVDRYLELY
;
A
#
# COMPACT_ATOMS: atom_id res chain seq x y z
N MET A 1 -15.38 -6.23 1.13
CA MET A 1 -14.27 -5.81 0.24
C MET A 1 -12.97 -6.59 0.47
N ALA A 2 -12.45 -6.63 1.69
CA ALA A 2 -11.18 -7.31 1.96
C ALA A 2 -11.18 -8.78 1.55
N PHE A 3 -12.22 -9.52 1.87
CA PHE A 3 -12.32 -10.93 1.50
C PHE A 3 -12.36 -11.13 -0.02
N SER A 4 -13.06 -10.28 -0.75
CA SER A 4 -13.12 -10.36 -2.22
C SER A 4 -11.73 -10.17 -2.83
N VAL A 5 -10.97 -9.21 -2.33
CA VAL A 5 -9.61 -8.94 -2.79
C VAL A 5 -8.68 -10.11 -2.49
N ILE A 6 -8.73 -10.65 -1.28
CA ILE A 6 -7.90 -11.78 -0.86
C ILE A 6 -8.19 -13.01 -1.72
N VAL A 7 -9.47 -13.36 -1.90
CA VAL A 7 -9.87 -14.51 -2.70
C VAL A 7 -9.45 -14.35 -4.16
N LYS A 8 -9.69 -13.19 -4.76
CA LYS A 8 -9.33 -12.91 -6.15
C LYS A 8 -7.81 -12.97 -6.35
N SER A 9 -7.04 -12.42 -5.42
CA SER A 9 -5.58 -12.46 -5.46
C SER A 9 -5.06 -13.89 -5.36
N GLY A 10 -5.67 -14.71 -4.49
CA GLY A 10 -5.32 -16.12 -4.37
C GLY A 10 -5.59 -16.90 -5.65
N PHE A 11 -6.74 -16.72 -6.28
CA PHE A 11 -7.05 -17.36 -7.56
C PHE A 11 -6.14 -16.90 -8.69
N ASP A 12 -5.79 -15.62 -8.74
CA ASP A 12 -4.84 -15.08 -9.71
C ASP A 12 -3.47 -15.75 -9.58
N GLY A 13 -3.00 -15.92 -8.35
CA GLY A 13 -1.75 -16.62 -8.08
C GLY A 13 -1.77 -18.08 -8.53
N ILE A 14 -2.89 -18.77 -8.33
CA ILE A 14 -3.08 -20.15 -8.77
C ILE A 14 -3.10 -20.25 -10.30
N GLU A 15 -3.86 -19.39 -10.97
CA GLU A 15 -3.96 -19.36 -12.43
C GLU A 15 -2.62 -19.10 -13.10
N LYS A 16 -1.82 -18.19 -12.54
CA LYS A 16 -0.51 -17.82 -13.07
C LYS A 16 0.62 -18.72 -12.59
N ILE A 17 0.33 -19.65 -11.69
CA ILE A 17 1.31 -20.56 -11.09
C ILE A 17 2.49 -19.75 -10.51
N LEU A 18 2.17 -18.77 -9.68
CA LEU A 18 3.17 -17.89 -9.08
C LEU A 18 3.97 -18.60 -7.99
N ASP A 19 5.29 -18.39 -8.02
CA ASP A 19 6.20 -18.90 -7.00
C ASP A 19 6.45 -17.78 -5.97
N PRO A 20 6.25 -18.02 -4.66
CA PRO A 20 6.51 -17.02 -3.64
C PRO A 20 8.01 -16.67 -3.48
N GLY A 21 8.90 -17.42 -4.10
CA GLY A 21 10.33 -17.20 -4.00
C GLY A 21 10.93 -17.76 -2.73
N LYS A 22 12.13 -17.31 -2.40
CA LYS A 22 12.84 -17.80 -1.22
C LYS A 22 12.26 -17.21 0.06
N PRO A 23 12.09 -18.04 1.11
CA PRO A 23 11.68 -17.52 2.41
C PRO A 23 12.78 -16.69 3.05
N CYS A 24 12.41 -15.63 3.77
CA CYS A 24 13.34 -14.77 4.48
C CYS A 24 13.57 -15.28 5.89
N ASN A 25 14.12 -16.49 6.01
CA ASN A 25 14.42 -17.12 7.29
C ASN A 25 15.74 -16.60 7.86
N ASN A 26 15.78 -16.42 9.18
CA ASN A 26 16.98 -15.98 9.91
C ASN A 26 17.52 -14.61 9.49
N VAL A 27 16.68 -13.77 8.91
CA VAL A 27 17.05 -12.40 8.47
C VAL A 27 16.10 -11.42 9.11
N ASN A 28 16.66 -10.36 9.71
CA ASN A 28 15.87 -9.25 10.22
C ASN A 28 15.69 -8.21 9.10
N LEU A 29 14.51 -8.16 8.51
CA LEU A 29 14.21 -7.26 7.40
C LEU A 29 14.28 -5.78 7.80
N TYR A 30 14.04 -5.47 9.07
CA TYR A 30 14.10 -4.09 9.56
C TYR A 30 15.54 -3.55 9.62
N GLU A 31 16.51 -4.42 9.81
CA GLU A 31 17.93 -4.06 9.86
C GLU A 31 18.60 -4.05 8.49
N MET A 32 17.94 -4.58 7.47
CA MET A 32 18.48 -4.61 6.11
C MET A 32 18.52 -3.22 5.49
N SER A 33 19.60 -2.91 4.80
CA SER A 33 19.70 -1.71 3.99
C SER A 33 18.80 -1.78 2.76
N CYS A 34 18.55 -0.63 2.11
CA CYS A 34 17.77 -0.60 0.87
C CYS A 34 18.41 -1.45 -0.23
N GLU A 35 19.75 -1.44 -0.30
CA GLU A 35 20.50 -2.23 -1.28
C GLU A 35 20.33 -3.73 -1.07
N GLU A 36 20.40 -4.19 0.18
CA GLU A 36 20.18 -5.60 0.52
C GLU A 36 18.76 -6.05 0.20
N ARG A 37 17.77 -5.19 0.46
CA ARG A 37 16.37 -5.48 0.11
C ARG A 37 16.18 -5.61 -1.40
N GLU A 38 16.82 -4.75 -2.17
CA GLU A 38 16.77 -4.83 -3.64
C GLU A 38 17.38 -6.12 -4.17
N GLU A 39 18.52 -6.54 -3.62
CA GLU A 39 19.16 -7.81 -3.99
C GLU A 39 18.27 -9.02 -3.70
N TRP A 40 17.50 -8.97 -2.61
CA TRP A 40 16.56 -10.03 -2.24
C TRP A 40 15.22 -9.92 -2.97
N GLY A 41 15.01 -8.85 -3.73
CA GLY A 41 13.74 -8.60 -4.40
C GLY A 41 12.62 -8.19 -3.47
N ILE A 42 12.95 -7.66 -2.30
CA ILE A 42 11.98 -7.25 -1.30
C ILE A 42 11.58 -5.79 -1.53
N ARG A 43 10.30 -5.56 -1.70
CA ARG A 43 9.75 -4.21 -1.83
C ARG A 43 9.04 -3.81 -0.54
N SER A 44 9.02 -2.52 -0.25
CA SER A 44 8.30 -1.98 0.89
C SER A 44 6.82 -1.77 0.57
N LEU A 45 5.97 -1.89 1.58
CA LEU A 45 4.57 -1.52 1.46
C LEU A 45 4.43 -0.01 1.27
N PRO A 46 3.29 0.47 0.73
CA PRO A 46 3.05 1.90 0.63
C PRO A 46 3.18 2.59 1.99
N ARG A 47 3.78 3.76 1.99
CA ARG A 47 4.06 4.51 3.24
C ARG A 47 2.88 5.32 3.73
N ASN A 48 1.96 5.63 2.85
CA ASN A 48 0.80 6.47 3.16
C ASN A 48 -0.38 6.11 2.26
N LEU A 49 -1.53 6.70 2.54
CA LEU A 49 -2.75 6.44 1.79
C LEU A 49 -2.62 6.85 0.32
N GLY A 50 -1.91 7.95 0.03
CA GLY A 50 -1.70 8.42 -1.34
C GLY A 50 -0.96 7.38 -2.20
N GLU A 51 0.15 6.84 -1.68
CA GLU A 51 0.92 5.79 -2.36
C GLU A 51 0.09 4.51 -2.52
N ALA A 52 -0.67 4.15 -1.49
CA ALA A 52 -1.54 2.97 -1.53
C ALA A 52 -2.60 3.08 -2.62
N LEU A 53 -3.19 4.26 -2.81
CA LEU A 53 -4.18 4.49 -3.87
C LEU A 53 -3.56 4.41 -5.27
N GLU A 54 -2.34 4.92 -5.43
CA GLU A 54 -1.61 4.80 -6.70
C GLU A 54 -1.34 3.34 -7.06
N GLU A 55 -0.92 2.55 -6.07
CA GLU A 55 -0.69 1.11 -6.29
C GLU A 55 -1.98 0.36 -6.62
N LEU A 56 -3.09 0.73 -6.00
CA LEU A 56 -4.40 0.14 -6.30
C LEU A 56 -4.80 0.42 -7.75
N GLU A 57 -4.58 1.63 -8.24
CA GLU A 57 -4.91 2.00 -9.63
C GLU A 57 -4.07 1.24 -10.66
N LYS A 58 -2.86 0.83 -10.29
CA LYS A 58 -1.97 0.06 -11.17
C LYS A 58 -2.25 -1.44 -11.15
N ASP A 59 -2.95 -1.94 -10.13
CA ASP A 59 -3.15 -3.38 -9.95
C ASP A 59 -4.47 -3.83 -10.55
N GLU A 60 -4.41 -4.51 -11.68
CA GLU A 60 -5.59 -5.03 -12.38
C GLU A 60 -6.30 -6.13 -11.60
N THR A 61 -5.55 -6.97 -10.89
CA THR A 61 -6.12 -8.09 -10.13
C THR A 61 -7.04 -7.57 -9.02
N VAL A 62 -6.57 -6.61 -8.24
CA VAL A 62 -7.37 -6.02 -7.14
C VAL A 62 -8.53 -5.21 -7.71
N LYS A 63 -8.33 -4.46 -8.77
CA LYS A 63 -9.40 -3.71 -9.45
C LYS A 63 -10.51 -4.63 -9.96
N ASN A 64 -10.14 -5.77 -10.52
CA ASN A 64 -11.10 -6.76 -11.01
C ASN A 64 -11.85 -7.49 -9.89
N ALA A 65 -11.30 -7.50 -8.67
CA ALA A 65 -11.98 -8.07 -7.50
C ALA A 65 -13.15 -7.21 -7.03
N LEU A 66 -13.14 -5.93 -7.40
CA LEU A 66 -14.18 -4.97 -7.04
C LEU A 66 -15.01 -4.63 -8.29
N THR A 67 -16.33 -4.42 -8.11
CA THR A 67 -17.13 -3.94 -9.23
C THR A 67 -16.74 -2.49 -9.55
N PRO A 68 -16.90 -2.04 -10.82
CA PRO A 68 -16.53 -0.68 -11.19
C PRO A 68 -17.17 0.39 -10.30
N HIS A 69 -18.41 0.21 -9.91
CA HIS A 69 -19.13 1.13 -9.04
C HIS A 69 -18.50 1.23 -7.64
N ILE A 70 -18.19 0.07 -7.04
CA ILE A 70 -17.55 0.00 -5.72
C ILE A 70 -16.14 0.59 -5.78
N LEU A 71 -15.40 0.28 -6.84
CA LEU A 71 -14.05 0.80 -7.04
C LEU A 71 -14.03 2.32 -7.14
N ASP A 72 -14.90 2.91 -7.97
CA ASP A 72 -14.98 4.35 -8.13
C ASP A 72 -15.38 5.05 -6.83
N TYR A 73 -16.36 4.51 -6.13
CA TYR A 73 -16.79 5.04 -4.83
C TYR A 73 -15.64 5.01 -3.81
N PHE A 74 -14.97 3.88 -3.72
CA PHE A 74 -13.85 3.68 -2.79
C PHE A 74 -12.69 4.64 -3.09
N LEU A 75 -12.28 4.74 -4.35
CA LEU A 75 -11.20 5.63 -4.78
C LEU A 75 -11.52 7.08 -4.49
N ASN A 76 -12.73 7.53 -4.82
CA ASN A 76 -13.15 8.91 -4.58
C ASN A 76 -13.20 9.24 -3.08
N ALA A 77 -13.74 8.34 -2.26
CA ALA A 77 -13.82 8.52 -0.81
C ALA A 77 -12.42 8.58 -0.18
N LYS A 78 -11.53 7.68 -0.58
CA LYS A 78 -10.18 7.61 -0.02
C LYS A 78 -9.27 8.75 -0.48
N ARG A 79 -9.42 9.20 -1.72
CA ARG A 79 -8.71 10.39 -2.21
C ARG A 79 -9.12 11.63 -1.43
N ARG A 80 -10.40 11.75 -1.12
CA ARG A 80 -10.92 12.85 -0.32
C ARG A 80 -10.34 12.83 1.10
N GLU A 81 -10.28 11.65 1.73
CA GLU A 81 -9.63 11.48 3.03
C GLU A 81 -8.15 11.88 3.00
N TRP A 82 -7.43 11.47 1.97
CA TRP A 82 -6.01 11.80 1.80
C TRP A 82 -5.79 13.30 1.63
N GLU A 83 -6.62 13.96 0.81
CA GLU A 83 -6.55 15.40 0.61
C GLU A 83 -6.82 16.18 1.91
N GLU A 84 -7.85 15.76 2.66
CA GLU A 84 -8.17 16.35 3.95
C GLU A 84 -7.02 16.18 4.95
N PHE A 85 -6.45 14.99 5.00
CA PHE A 85 -5.32 14.70 5.87
C PHE A 85 -4.11 15.59 5.55
N GLN A 86 -3.80 15.79 4.28
CA GLN A 86 -2.69 16.64 3.85
C GLN A 86 -2.87 18.11 4.24
N LYS A 87 -4.10 18.57 4.35
CA LYS A 87 -4.42 19.95 4.75
C LYS A 87 -4.39 20.15 6.27
N MET A 88 -4.43 19.07 7.04
CA MET A 88 -4.43 19.17 8.50
C MET A 88 -3.04 19.49 9.03
N VAL A 89 -3.01 20.41 9.99
CA VAL A 89 -1.80 20.70 10.76
C VAL A 89 -1.83 19.84 12.02
N HIS A 90 -0.89 18.93 12.14
CA HIS A 90 -0.84 18.03 13.29
C HIS A 90 -0.33 18.77 14.54
N PRO A 91 -0.84 18.41 15.77
CA PRO A 91 -0.37 19.03 17.01
C PRO A 91 1.14 19.00 17.18
N TRP A 92 1.79 17.93 16.72
CA TRP A 92 3.24 17.82 16.76
C TRP A 92 3.93 18.91 15.94
N GLU A 93 3.42 19.22 14.76
CA GLU A 93 3.95 20.29 13.90
C GLU A 93 3.76 21.66 14.52
N VAL A 94 2.59 21.89 15.10
CA VAL A 94 2.28 23.14 15.81
C VAL A 94 3.26 23.35 16.97
N ASP A 95 3.43 22.34 17.81
CA ASP A 95 4.33 22.41 18.96
C ASP A 95 5.78 22.62 18.55
N ARG A 96 6.21 21.96 17.47
CA ARG A 96 7.59 22.04 17.03
C ARG A 96 7.94 23.34 16.31
N TYR A 97 7.08 23.80 15.41
CA TYR A 97 7.40 24.92 14.51
C TYR A 97 6.93 26.28 15.01
N LEU A 98 5.84 26.35 15.76
CA LEU A 98 5.39 27.62 16.34
C LEU A 98 6.34 28.15 17.40
N GLU A 99 6.98 27.29 18.17
CA GLU A 99 7.97 27.70 19.17
C GLU A 99 9.28 28.21 18.55
N LEU A 100 9.58 27.77 17.32
CA LEU A 100 10.78 28.17 16.57
C LEU A 100 10.61 29.48 15.81
N TYR A 101 9.39 29.89 15.56
CA TYR A 101 9.02 31.07 14.80
C TYR A 101 8.09 31.96 15.62
#